data_c5645e0e79bb5e9f2bbdb7e23c35dd6a
#
_entry.id   c5645e0e79bb5e9f2bbdb7e23c35dd6a
#
_cell.length_a   1.000
_cell.length_b   1.000
_cell.length_c   1.000
_cell.angle_alpha   90.00
_cell.angle_beta   90.00
_cell.angle_gamma   90.00
#
_symmetry.space_group_name_H-M   'P 1'
#
loop_
_entity.id
_entity.type
_entity.pdbx_description
1 polymer ?
#
loop_
_entity_poly.entity_id
_entity_poly.type
_entity_poly.pdbx_seq_one_letter_code
_entity_poly.pdbx_strand_id
1 'polypeptide(L)'
;CTQPRRIAATTVARRIAEELGEETGRAVGYKIRFKERTARETYIKIMTDGILLAETQGDPLLSAYDTLIVDEAHERSLNIDFILGFLKTLQRRRDDLKLIITSATIDTAKFSRAFGNAPVTSPRPPVLAKGDTSDERYHTLY
;
A
#
# COMPACT_ATOMS: atom_id res chain seq x y z
N CYS A 1 -4.20 -0.73 2.15
CA CYS A 1 -3.35 -0.56 0.99
C CYS A 1 -4.15 0.07 -0.16
N THR A 2 -3.59 1.02 -0.87
CA THR A 2 -4.25 1.59 -2.06
C THR A 2 -3.68 1.01 -3.34
N GLN A 3 -4.54 1.02 -4.36
CA GLN A 3 -4.22 0.61 -5.73
C GLN A 3 -4.83 1.63 -6.70
N PRO A 4 -4.16 2.00 -7.78
CA PRO A 4 -4.68 3.00 -8.71
C PRO A 4 -5.91 2.50 -9.50
N ARG A 5 -6.05 1.18 -9.66
CA ARG A 5 -7.10 0.57 -10.48
C ARG A 5 -7.95 -0.42 -9.72
N ARG A 6 -9.26 -0.43 -10.01
CA ARG A 6 -10.23 -1.34 -9.38
C ARG A 6 -9.88 -2.82 -9.55
N ILE A 7 -9.43 -3.21 -10.75
CA ILE A 7 -9.03 -4.60 -11.04
C ILE A 7 -7.82 -4.97 -10.19
N ALA A 8 -6.82 -4.11 -10.09
CA ALA A 8 -5.65 -4.34 -9.25
C ALA A 8 -6.06 -4.53 -7.78
N ALA A 9 -6.89 -3.64 -7.25
CA ALA A 9 -7.36 -3.74 -5.86
C ALA A 9 -8.04 -5.07 -5.56
N THR A 10 -8.94 -5.53 -6.43
CA THR A 10 -9.64 -6.82 -6.22
C THR A 10 -8.72 -8.02 -6.42
N THR A 11 -7.79 -7.96 -7.36
CA THR A 11 -6.84 -9.05 -7.63
C THR A 11 -5.83 -9.21 -6.50
N VAL A 12 -5.26 -8.08 -6.01
CA VAL A 12 -4.33 -8.10 -4.88
C VAL A 12 -5.02 -8.61 -3.61
N ALA A 13 -6.24 -8.15 -3.32
CA ALA A 13 -6.99 -8.64 -2.16
C ALA A 13 -7.24 -10.14 -2.22
N ARG A 14 -7.63 -10.65 -3.39
CA ARG A 14 -7.84 -12.09 -3.59
C ARG A 14 -6.54 -12.88 -3.39
N ARG A 15 -5.45 -12.43 -4.00
CA ARG A 15 -4.16 -13.11 -3.88
C ARG A 15 -3.67 -13.18 -2.44
N ILE A 16 -3.75 -12.07 -1.69
CA ILE A 16 -3.35 -12.07 -0.28
C ILE A 16 -4.25 -13.01 0.54
N ALA A 17 -5.56 -13.02 0.30
CA ALA A 17 -6.47 -13.94 0.97
C ALA A 17 -6.11 -15.42 0.67
N GLU A 18 -5.83 -15.75 -0.60
CA GLU A 18 -5.39 -17.08 -1.01
C GLU A 18 -4.08 -17.51 -0.31
N GLU A 19 -3.09 -16.60 -0.21
CA GLU A 19 -1.82 -16.85 0.50
C GLU A 19 -2.03 -17.08 2.00
N LEU A 20 -3.05 -16.48 2.60
CA LEU A 20 -3.45 -16.71 4.00
C LEU A 20 -4.37 -17.93 4.18
N GLY A 21 -4.70 -18.62 3.11
CA GLY A 21 -5.63 -19.78 3.16
C GLY A 21 -7.07 -19.39 3.46
N GLU A 22 -7.49 -18.16 3.11
CA GLU A 22 -8.80 -17.61 3.41
C GLU A 22 -9.55 -17.12 2.16
N GLU A 23 -10.84 -16.90 2.32
CA GLU A 23 -11.64 -16.23 1.30
C GLU A 23 -11.57 -14.72 1.45
N THR A 24 -11.61 -14.01 0.31
CA THR A 24 -11.70 -12.54 0.30
C THR A 24 -13.00 -12.08 0.94
N GLY A 25 -12.92 -11.09 1.82
CA GLY A 25 -14.06 -10.54 2.56
C GLY A 25 -14.11 -10.97 4.02
N ARG A 26 -13.10 -11.72 4.48
CA ARG A 26 -12.86 -12.05 5.89
C ARG A 26 -11.67 -11.24 6.40
N ALA A 27 -10.55 -11.88 6.76
CA ALA A 27 -9.33 -11.19 7.21
C ALA A 27 -8.81 -10.18 6.17
N VAL A 28 -8.92 -10.50 4.89
CA VAL A 28 -8.58 -9.64 3.77
C VAL A 28 -9.83 -9.22 3.02
N GLY A 29 -10.04 -7.93 2.88
CA GLY A 29 -11.17 -7.38 2.15
C GLY A 29 -10.75 -6.29 1.16
N TYR A 30 -11.70 -5.85 0.35
CA TYR A 30 -11.48 -4.73 -0.56
C TYR A 30 -12.68 -3.77 -0.58
N LYS A 31 -12.38 -2.51 -0.92
CA LYS A 31 -13.39 -1.48 -1.18
C LYS A 31 -13.02 -0.70 -2.44
N ILE A 32 -13.91 -0.75 -3.39
CA ILE A 32 -13.82 -0.02 -4.65
C ILE A 32 -15.14 0.71 -4.91
N ARG A 33 -15.18 1.59 -5.88
CA ARG A 33 -16.40 2.32 -6.22
C ARG A 33 -17.53 1.33 -6.52
N PHE A 34 -18.63 1.46 -5.80
CA PHE A 34 -19.85 0.63 -5.88
C PHE A 34 -19.72 -0.82 -5.44
N LYS A 35 -18.59 -1.23 -4.87
CA LYS A 35 -18.44 -2.59 -4.37
C LYS A 35 -17.50 -2.63 -3.17
N GLU A 36 -18.01 -3.21 -2.09
CA GLU A 36 -17.24 -3.48 -0.88
C GLU A 36 -17.41 -4.94 -0.49
N ARG A 37 -16.34 -5.57 -0.09
CA ARG A 37 -16.30 -6.92 0.44
C ARG A 37 -15.35 -6.95 1.63
N THR A 38 -15.88 -6.57 2.77
CA THR A 38 -15.20 -6.51 4.07
C THR A 38 -16.09 -7.11 5.13
N ALA A 39 -15.53 -7.55 6.23
CA ALA A 39 -16.23 -8.01 7.42
C ALA A 39 -15.70 -7.26 8.65
N ARG A 40 -16.27 -7.50 9.81
CA ARG A 40 -15.81 -6.88 11.06
C ARG A 40 -14.38 -7.30 11.43
N GLU A 41 -14.01 -8.52 11.08
CA GLU A 41 -12.69 -9.09 11.29
C GLU A 41 -11.64 -8.69 10.23
N THR A 42 -12.01 -7.90 9.22
CA THR A 42 -11.08 -7.48 8.17
C THR A 42 -10.01 -6.55 8.74
N TYR A 43 -8.76 -7.00 8.72
CA TYR A 43 -7.61 -6.21 9.15
C TYR A 43 -6.69 -5.81 7.99
N ILE A 44 -6.78 -6.48 6.84
CA ILE A 44 -6.13 -6.05 5.60
C ILE A 44 -7.19 -5.56 4.63
N LYS A 45 -7.22 -4.25 4.37
CA LYS A 45 -8.19 -3.64 3.46
C LYS A 45 -7.48 -3.06 2.25
N ILE A 46 -7.82 -3.57 1.08
CA ILE A 46 -7.32 -3.06 -0.19
C ILE A 46 -8.38 -2.15 -0.81
N MET A 47 -7.98 -0.98 -1.27
CA MET A 47 -8.93 -0.03 -1.84
C MET A 47 -8.33 0.73 -3.00
N THR A 48 -9.15 1.41 -3.78
CA THR A 48 -8.63 2.34 -4.78
C THR A 48 -8.27 3.68 -4.13
N ASP A 49 -7.32 4.40 -4.75
CA ASP A 49 -6.89 5.73 -4.30
C ASP A 49 -8.06 6.68 -4.07
N GLY A 50 -9.02 6.69 -4.98
CA GLY A 50 -10.23 7.52 -4.84
C GLY A 50 -11.11 7.14 -3.65
N ILE A 51 -11.09 5.89 -3.19
CA ILE A 51 -11.81 5.45 -1.99
C ILE A 51 -11.08 5.98 -0.74
N LEU A 52 -9.75 5.85 -0.66
CA LEU A 52 -9.00 6.42 0.46
C LEU A 52 -9.25 7.92 0.55
N LEU A 53 -9.21 8.62 -0.57
CA LEU A 53 -9.47 10.06 -0.62
C LEU A 53 -10.89 10.41 -0.13
N ALA A 54 -11.90 9.60 -0.47
CA ALA A 54 -13.24 9.78 0.04
C ALA A 54 -13.33 9.53 1.56
N GLU A 55 -12.61 8.54 2.07
CA GLU A 55 -12.58 8.26 3.52
C GLU A 55 -11.96 9.41 4.33
N THR A 56 -10.99 10.14 3.78
CA THR A 56 -10.42 11.34 4.45
C THR A 56 -11.42 12.46 4.68
N GLN A 57 -12.52 12.50 3.95
CA GLN A 57 -13.58 13.48 4.13
C GLN A 57 -14.44 13.18 5.37
N GLY A 58 -14.65 11.92 5.67
CA GLY A 58 -15.40 11.48 6.84
C GLY A 58 -14.53 11.31 8.09
N ASP A 59 -13.28 10.88 7.90
CA ASP A 59 -12.29 10.72 8.96
C ASP A 59 -10.94 11.31 8.53
N PRO A 60 -10.71 12.60 8.79
CA PRO A 60 -9.45 13.26 8.43
C PRO A 60 -8.21 12.74 9.15
N LEU A 61 -8.38 11.94 10.18
CA LEU A 61 -7.27 11.31 10.90
C LEU A 61 -7.02 9.87 10.44
N LEU A 62 -7.90 9.32 9.60
CA LEU A 62 -7.87 7.92 9.20
C LEU A 62 -7.69 6.98 10.40
N SER A 63 -8.48 7.21 11.44
CA SER A 63 -8.36 6.61 12.77
C SER A 63 -8.53 5.08 12.75
N ALA A 64 -9.21 4.56 11.72
CA ALA A 64 -9.40 3.13 11.53
C ALA A 64 -8.11 2.39 11.10
N TYR A 65 -7.02 3.11 10.79
CA TYR A 65 -5.81 2.53 10.25
C TYR A 65 -4.60 2.84 11.14
N ASP A 66 -3.77 1.84 11.37
CA ASP A 66 -2.44 1.95 11.98
C ASP A 66 -1.32 1.99 10.94
N THR A 67 -1.58 1.43 9.77
CA THR A 67 -0.63 1.33 8.66
C THR A 67 -1.31 1.65 7.34
N LEU A 68 -0.72 2.53 6.57
CA LEU A 68 -1.16 2.86 5.21
C LEU A 68 -0.06 2.49 4.22
N ILE A 69 -0.46 1.81 3.14
CA ILE A 69 0.41 1.48 2.02
C ILE A 69 -0.14 2.17 0.78
N VAL A 70 0.63 3.08 0.21
CA VAL A 70 0.32 3.72 -1.09
C VAL A 70 1.15 3.04 -2.14
N ASP A 71 0.48 2.20 -2.94
CA ASP A 71 1.15 1.43 -3.97
C ASP A 71 1.10 2.12 -5.33
N GLU A 72 2.08 1.79 -6.20
CA GLU A 72 2.20 2.35 -7.55
C GLU A 72 2.27 3.89 -7.59
N ALA A 73 2.92 4.51 -6.62
CA ALA A 73 3.01 5.96 -6.50
C ALA A 73 3.64 6.66 -7.72
N HIS A 74 4.30 5.90 -8.61
CA HIS A 74 4.85 6.41 -9.88
C HIS A 74 3.79 6.69 -10.94
N GLU A 75 2.57 6.17 -10.83
CA GLU A 75 1.49 6.47 -11.79
C GLU A 75 1.08 7.95 -11.76
N ARG A 76 1.47 8.70 -10.70
CA ARG A 76 1.29 10.15 -10.61
C ARG A 76 -0.11 10.62 -11.00
N SER A 77 -1.13 9.86 -10.62
CA SER A 77 -2.51 10.29 -10.77
C SER A 77 -2.79 11.49 -9.86
N LEU A 78 -3.77 12.31 -10.23
CA LEU A 78 -4.20 13.42 -9.38
C LEU A 78 -4.57 12.96 -7.95
N ASN A 79 -5.20 11.80 -7.83
CA ASN A 79 -5.55 11.21 -6.55
C ASN A 79 -4.31 10.87 -5.71
N ILE A 80 -3.28 10.25 -6.32
CA ILE A 80 -2.03 9.91 -5.64
C ILE A 80 -1.31 11.17 -5.15
N ASP A 81 -1.18 12.18 -5.98
CA ASP A 81 -0.52 13.44 -5.61
C ASP A 81 -1.26 14.11 -4.44
N PHE A 82 -2.59 14.07 -4.44
CA PHE A 82 -3.42 14.60 -3.35
C PHE A 82 -3.25 13.79 -2.06
N ILE A 83 -3.28 12.47 -2.15
CA ILE A 83 -3.07 11.55 -1.01
C ILE A 83 -1.70 11.78 -0.39
N LEU A 84 -0.64 11.84 -1.18
CA LEU A 84 0.73 12.07 -0.68
C LEU A 84 0.86 13.40 0.04
N GLY A 85 0.29 14.46 -0.49
CA GLY A 85 0.23 15.77 0.18
C GLY A 85 -0.54 15.73 1.50
N PHE A 86 -1.68 15.06 1.51
CA PHE A 86 -2.49 14.84 2.70
C PHE A 86 -1.76 14.02 3.76
N LEU A 87 -1.17 12.88 3.39
CA LEU A 87 -0.45 12.00 4.31
C LEU A 87 0.78 12.67 4.93
N LYS A 88 1.48 13.52 4.19
CA LYS A 88 2.57 14.33 4.73
C LYS A 88 2.08 15.28 5.86
N THR A 89 0.88 15.81 5.72
CA THR A 89 0.28 16.64 6.76
C THR A 89 -0.24 15.80 7.92
N LEU A 90 -0.82 14.64 7.63
CA LEU A 90 -1.35 13.71 8.61
C LEU A 90 -0.26 13.16 9.54
N GLN A 91 0.92 12.82 9.02
CA GLN A 91 2.05 12.33 9.82
C GLN A 91 2.51 13.31 10.92
N ARG A 92 2.25 14.62 10.76
CA ARG A 92 2.53 15.61 11.81
C ARG A 92 1.52 15.58 12.97
N ARG A 93 0.40 14.91 12.76
CA ARG A 93 -0.72 14.81 13.72
C ARG A 93 -0.86 13.41 14.28
N ARG A 94 -0.30 12.42 13.59
CA ARG A 94 -0.34 10.99 13.93
C ARG A 94 1.05 10.38 13.77
N ASP A 95 1.84 10.44 14.83
CA ASP A 95 3.18 9.85 14.92
C ASP A 95 3.14 8.31 15.03
N ASP A 96 1.99 7.76 15.45
CA ASP A 96 1.71 6.32 15.50
C ASP A 96 1.47 5.69 14.12
N LEU A 97 1.08 6.50 13.11
CA LEU A 97 0.69 5.99 11.79
C LEU A 97 1.92 5.59 10.97
N LYS A 98 1.99 4.32 10.59
CA LYS A 98 3.02 3.80 9.69
C LYS A 98 2.63 4.06 8.24
N LEU A 99 3.55 4.63 7.47
CA LEU A 99 3.34 4.91 6.05
C LEU A 99 4.39 4.20 5.21
N ILE A 100 3.92 3.41 4.25
CA ILE A 100 4.75 2.73 3.25
C ILE A 100 4.33 3.26 1.88
N ILE A 101 5.30 3.70 1.09
CA ILE A 101 5.08 4.15 -0.29
C ILE A 101 5.91 3.24 -1.19
N THR A 102 5.23 2.56 -2.12
CA THR A 102 5.89 1.72 -3.11
C THR A 102 5.84 2.37 -4.48
N SER A 103 6.87 2.13 -5.28
CA SER A 103 6.98 2.71 -6.60
C SER A 103 8.03 1.99 -7.45
N ALA A 104 7.75 1.81 -8.74
CA ALA A 104 8.68 1.19 -9.69
C ALA A 104 9.76 2.17 -10.21
N THR A 105 9.47 3.46 -10.34
CA THR A 105 10.32 4.42 -11.09
C THR A 105 10.39 5.81 -10.45
N ILE A 106 10.38 5.92 -9.13
CA ILE A 106 10.45 7.22 -8.45
C ILE A 106 11.90 7.60 -8.11
N ASP A 107 12.18 8.90 -8.15
CA ASP A 107 13.30 9.51 -7.45
C ASP A 107 13.12 9.30 -5.93
N THR A 108 13.61 8.18 -5.45
CA THR A 108 13.48 7.75 -4.05
C THR A 108 14.13 8.76 -3.10
N ALA A 109 15.18 9.45 -3.52
CA ALA A 109 15.85 10.46 -2.71
C ALA A 109 14.95 11.68 -2.50
N LYS A 110 14.20 12.10 -3.52
CA LYS A 110 13.25 13.20 -3.42
C LYS A 110 12.08 12.84 -2.49
N PHE A 111 11.56 11.61 -2.62
CA PHE A 111 10.49 11.12 -1.75
C PHE A 111 10.95 10.98 -0.29
N SER A 112 12.10 10.38 -0.05
CA SER A 112 12.68 10.25 1.27
C SER A 112 12.77 11.61 1.96
N ARG A 113 13.33 12.63 1.30
CA ARG A 113 13.41 14.00 1.83
C ARG A 113 12.03 14.61 2.10
N ALA A 114 11.06 14.36 1.22
CA ALA A 114 9.70 14.89 1.39
C ALA A 114 8.98 14.31 2.62
N PHE A 115 9.34 13.10 3.03
CA PHE A 115 8.77 12.38 4.19
C PHE A 115 9.78 12.24 5.34
N GLY A 116 10.48 13.32 5.68
CA GLY A 116 11.33 13.40 6.87
C GLY A 116 12.58 12.52 6.82
N ASN A 117 13.17 12.32 5.64
CA ASN A 117 14.28 11.40 5.40
C ASN A 117 13.91 9.94 5.69
N ALA A 118 12.68 9.55 5.32
CA ALA A 118 12.23 8.17 5.46
C ALA A 118 13.23 7.18 4.83
N PRO A 119 13.46 6.03 5.47
CA PRO A 119 14.36 5.02 4.95
C PRO A 119 13.87 4.51 3.60
N VAL A 120 14.81 4.30 2.68
CA VAL A 120 14.53 3.74 1.36
C VAL A 120 15.08 2.33 1.32
N THR A 121 14.17 1.37 1.05
CA THR A 121 14.54 -0.01 0.75
C THR A 121 14.32 -0.26 -0.73
N SER A 122 15.34 -0.74 -1.41
CA SER A 122 15.22 -1.25 -2.77
C SER A 122 15.32 -2.78 -2.71
N PRO A 123 14.40 -3.53 -3.34
CA PRO A 123 14.65 -4.94 -3.53
C PRO A 123 15.95 -5.05 -4.32
N ARG A 124 17.01 -5.61 -3.71
CA ARG A 124 18.20 -5.95 -4.47
C ARG A 124 17.78 -6.99 -5.51
N PRO A 125 18.08 -6.78 -6.79
CA PRO A 125 18.01 -7.90 -7.71
C PRO A 125 18.89 -9.00 -7.12
N PRO A 126 18.46 -10.28 -7.16
CA PRO A 126 19.32 -11.36 -6.73
C PRO A 126 20.64 -11.22 -7.47
N VAL A 127 21.73 -11.02 -6.72
CA VAL A 127 23.06 -11.14 -7.28
C VAL A 127 23.17 -12.61 -7.64
N LEU A 128 23.01 -12.91 -8.92
CA LEU A 128 23.36 -14.21 -9.46
C LEU A 128 24.87 -14.35 -9.29
N ALA A 129 25.29 -14.75 -8.10
CA ALA A 129 26.62 -15.28 -7.90
C ALA A 129 26.71 -16.50 -8.81
N LYS A 130 27.57 -16.43 -9.82
CA LYS A 130 27.92 -17.60 -10.62
C LYS A 130 28.34 -18.70 -9.64
N GLY A 131 27.46 -19.66 -9.39
CA GLY A 131 27.82 -20.92 -8.77
C GLY A 131 27.17 -21.29 -7.43
N ASP A 132 26.07 -20.66 -6.97
CA ASP A 132 25.40 -21.19 -5.76
C ASP A 132 23.89 -21.31 -5.99
N THR A 133 23.43 -22.58 -6.10
CA THR A 133 22.03 -22.95 -6.39
C THR A 133 21.25 -23.30 -5.14
N SER A 134 21.61 -22.79 -3.96
CA SER A 134 21.02 -23.25 -2.69
C SER A 134 20.58 -22.18 -1.73
N ASP A 135 20.01 -21.07 -2.18
CA ASP A 135 19.39 -20.12 -1.23
C ASP A 135 17.92 -19.85 -1.60
N GLU A 136 17.03 -20.72 -1.04
CA GLU A 136 15.56 -20.62 -1.17
C GLU A 136 14.92 -19.54 -0.30
N ARG A 137 15.65 -18.54 0.19
CA ARG A 137 15.17 -17.59 1.19
C ARG A 137 14.72 -16.22 0.67
N TYR A 138 14.53 -16.08 -0.64
CA TYR A 138 14.01 -14.83 -1.18
C TYR A 138 12.60 -15.01 -1.74
N HIS A 139 11.60 -14.91 -0.87
CA HIS A 139 10.25 -14.66 -1.33
C HIS A 139 10.17 -13.23 -1.88
N THR A 140 10.10 -13.11 -3.18
CA THR A 140 9.84 -11.84 -3.86
C THR A 140 8.40 -11.44 -3.56
N LEU A 141 8.21 -10.46 -2.70
CA LEU A 141 6.92 -9.79 -2.57
C LEU A 141 6.77 -8.89 -3.80
N TYR A 142 5.88 -9.27 -4.69
CA TYR A 142 5.45 -8.45 -5.81
C TYR A 142 4.36 -7.48 -5.38
#